data_b92221c7cd1e225fd95c2e031ee095df
#
_entry.id   b92221c7cd1e225fd95c2e031ee095df
#
_cell.length_a   1.000
_cell.length_b   1.000
_cell.length_c   1.000
_cell.angle_alpha   90.00
_cell.angle_beta   90.00
_cell.angle_gamma   90.00
#
_symmetry.space_group_name_H-M   'P 1'
#
loop_
_entity.id
_entity.type
_entity.pdbx_description
1 polymer ?
#
loop_
_entity_poly.entity_id
_entity_poly.type
_entity_poly.pdbx_seq_one_letter_code
_entity_poly.pdbx_strand_id
1 'polypeptide(L)'
;MRIYAKAVLVLVLLTGAASARDWDDFTPREPSLKQPGHWEWAWDGSDGLGISVPATVHYTRGGPAKISITGSDAMLDQIRVGQGQIRFCRDCWGRGEHVDIIVSGVPLHHVSLAGGAEDIQLGRLDQDDLRLSIAGSGRASADGRIDRLELSIAGSGTVRMDDAKVQRADIHIAGSGNVAVTPTQEANVHVAGSGNIQMKASPPRLNQHITGSGGVRVISN
;
A
#
# COMPACT_ATOMS: atom_id res chain seq x y z
N MET A 1 -14.35 46.07 -11.88
CA MET A 1 -13.35 45.49 -10.98
C MET A 1 -13.48 43.99 -11.07
N ARG A 2 -12.65 43.31 -11.88
CA ARG A 2 -12.75 41.88 -12.17
C ARG A 2 -11.80 41.14 -11.21
N ILE A 3 -12.36 40.36 -10.29
CA ILE A 3 -11.60 39.54 -9.37
C ILE A 3 -11.32 38.21 -10.07
N TYR A 4 -10.09 38.01 -10.49
CA TYR A 4 -9.60 36.74 -11.02
C TYR A 4 -9.34 35.82 -9.82
N ALA A 5 -10.22 34.83 -9.63
CA ALA A 5 -9.96 33.71 -8.74
C ALA A 5 -8.81 32.88 -9.35
N LYS A 6 -7.64 32.92 -8.74
CA LYS A 6 -6.52 32.04 -9.06
C LYS A 6 -6.88 30.62 -8.55
N ALA A 7 -7.29 29.77 -9.47
CA ALA A 7 -7.34 28.33 -9.19
C ALA A 7 -5.90 27.85 -8.95
N VAL A 8 -5.56 27.53 -7.71
CA VAL A 8 -4.32 26.85 -7.38
C VAL A 8 -4.52 25.39 -7.78
N LEU A 9 -4.04 25.03 -8.96
CA LEU A 9 -3.92 23.63 -9.38
C LEU A 9 -2.82 23.00 -8.54
N VAL A 10 -3.19 22.33 -7.46
CA VAL A 10 -2.27 21.48 -6.71
C VAL A 10 -2.03 20.24 -7.56
N LEU A 11 -0.98 20.28 -8.35
CA LEU A 11 -0.45 19.12 -9.06
C LEU A 11 0.19 18.22 -8.00
N VAL A 12 -0.56 17.27 -7.47
CA VAL A 12 -0.01 16.19 -6.66
C VAL A 12 0.81 15.32 -7.61
N LEU A 13 2.11 15.55 -7.63
CA LEU A 13 3.07 14.65 -8.27
C LEU A 13 3.05 13.34 -7.46
N LEU A 14 2.21 12.40 -7.87
CA LEU A 14 2.29 11.00 -7.47
C LEU A 14 3.61 10.43 -8.03
N THR A 15 4.69 10.58 -7.27
CA THR A 15 5.97 9.92 -7.53
C THR A 15 5.88 8.44 -7.12
N GLY A 16 4.99 7.72 -7.77
CA GLY A 16 4.76 6.29 -7.51
C GLY A 16 4.79 5.43 -8.77
N ALA A 17 4.98 6.03 -9.95
CA ALA A 17 5.32 5.26 -11.12
C ALA A 17 6.82 4.95 -11.05
N ALA A 18 7.18 3.69 -10.86
CA ALA A 18 8.55 3.21 -11.03
C ALA A 18 9.06 3.74 -12.37
N SER A 19 9.90 4.78 -12.32
CA SER A 19 10.50 5.34 -13.52
C SER A 19 11.60 4.39 -14.02
N ALA A 20 11.92 4.45 -15.31
CA ALA A 20 13.02 3.63 -15.87
C ALA A 20 14.35 3.82 -15.11
N ARG A 21 14.53 4.91 -14.38
CA ARG A 21 15.69 5.20 -13.52
C ARG A 21 15.75 4.34 -12.26
N ASP A 22 14.59 3.88 -11.72
CA ASP A 22 14.55 3.02 -10.53
C ASP A 22 15.14 1.61 -10.74
N TRP A 23 15.37 1.21 -12.01
CA TRP A 23 15.99 -0.07 -12.31
C TRP A 23 17.52 -0.03 -12.23
N ASP A 24 18.12 1.10 -12.51
CA ASP A 24 19.59 1.23 -12.54
C ASP A 24 20.19 1.19 -11.12
N ASP A 25 19.42 1.60 -10.11
CA ASP A 25 19.83 1.59 -8.70
C ASP A 25 19.36 0.34 -7.93
N PHE A 26 18.53 -0.52 -8.56
CA PHE A 26 18.04 -1.72 -7.89
C PHE A 26 19.06 -2.84 -7.87
N THR A 27 19.40 -3.28 -6.67
CA THR A 27 20.31 -4.40 -6.44
C THR A 27 19.54 -5.61 -5.94
N PRO A 28 19.27 -6.61 -6.79
CA PRO A 28 18.61 -7.83 -6.35
C PRO A 28 19.52 -8.63 -5.41
N ARG A 29 18.91 -9.30 -4.45
CA ARG A 29 19.62 -10.21 -3.52
C ARG A 29 19.33 -11.65 -3.90
N GLU A 30 20.33 -12.50 -3.67
CA GLU A 30 20.16 -13.93 -3.84
C GLU A 30 19.27 -14.50 -2.70
N PRO A 31 18.41 -15.48 -2.99
CA PRO A 31 17.64 -16.15 -1.95
C PRO A 31 18.55 -16.90 -0.98
N SER A 32 18.23 -16.85 0.30
CA SER A 32 18.91 -17.61 1.35
C SER A 32 18.53 -19.09 1.35
N LEU A 33 17.35 -19.40 0.81
CA LEU A 33 16.84 -20.75 0.58
C LEU A 33 16.20 -20.81 -0.80
N LYS A 34 16.52 -21.83 -1.58
CA LYS A 34 15.94 -22.08 -2.89
C LYS A 34 15.49 -23.54 -2.97
N GLN A 35 14.20 -23.78 -2.91
CA GLN A 35 13.56 -25.09 -3.07
C GLN A 35 12.52 -25.03 -4.20
N PRO A 36 12.18 -26.13 -4.86
CA PRO A 36 11.13 -26.14 -5.86
C PRO A 36 9.83 -25.56 -5.29
N GLY A 37 9.28 -24.55 -5.94
CA GLY A 37 8.05 -23.87 -5.54
C GLY A 37 8.15 -22.96 -4.32
N HIS A 38 9.31 -22.84 -3.68
CA HIS A 38 9.44 -22.06 -2.44
C HIS A 38 10.83 -21.47 -2.25
N TRP A 39 10.94 -20.12 -2.22
CA TRP A 39 12.19 -19.41 -2.01
C TRP A 39 12.10 -18.45 -0.82
N GLU A 40 13.22 -18.29 -0.10
CA GLU A 40 13.30 -17.37 1.03
C GLU A 40 14.45 -16.38 0.86
N TRP A 41 14.26 -15.19 1.38
CA TRP A 41 15.27 -14.14 1.49
C TRP A 41 15.35 -13.65 2.92
N ALA A 42 16.54 -13.36 3.40
CA ALA A 42 16.68 -12.57 4.61
C ALA A 42 16.23 -11.14 4.31
N TRP A 43 15.49 -10.53 5.23
CA TRP A 43 15.12 -9.12 5.11
C TRP A 43 16.38 -8.23 5.10
N ASP A 44 16.37 -7.18 4.29
CA ASP A 44 17.55 -6.31 4.09
C ASP A 44 17.64 -5.15 5.09
N GLY A 45 16.71 -5.06 6.03
CA GLY A 45 16.65 -3.98 7.01
C GLY A 45 15.86 -2.76 6.56
N SER A 46 15.26 -2.80 5.37
CA SER A 46 14.38 -1.71 4.90
C SER A 46 13.15 -1.57 5.80
N ASP A 47 12.70 -0.35 6.00
CA ASP A 47 11.45 0.01 6.69
C ASP A 47 10.24 0.10 5.73
N GLY A 48 10.48 -0.19 4.46
CA GLY A 48 9.50 -0.15 3.37
C GLY A 48 9.36 -1.47 2.62
N LEU A 49 8.14 -1.75 2.15
CA LEU A 49 7.81 -2.89 1.30
C LEU A 49 7.10 -2.41 0.04
N GLY A 50 7.72 -2.63 -1.11
CA GLY A 50 7.14 -2.36 -2.43
C GLY A 50 6.84 -3.64 -3.17
N ILE A 51 5.63 -3.78 -3.72
CA ILE A 51 5.20 -4.97 -4.45
C ILE A 51 4.67 -4.55 -5.81
N SER A 52 5.24 -5.16 -6.84
CA SER A 52 4.87 -4.94 -8.24
C SER A 52 4.70 -6.26 -9.00
N VAL A 53 4.30 -7.31 -8.30
CA VAL A 53 4.01 -8.64 -8.85
C VAL A 53 2.62 -9.07 -8.39
N PRO A 54 1.85 -9.84 -9.17
CA PRO A 54 0.58 -10.39 -8.73
C PRO A 54 0.80 -11.30 -7.51
N ALA A 55 0.33 -10.87 -6.34
CA ALA A 55 0.61 -11.58 -5.09
C ALA A 55 -0.47 -11.42 -4.04
N THR A 56 -0.65 -12.46 -3.22
CA THR A 56 -1.23 -12.33 -1.90
C THR A 56 -0.11 -12.21 -0.88
N VAL A 57 -0.14 -11.16 -0.08
CA VAL A 57 0.93 -10.84 0.85
C VAL A 57 0.42 -10.86 2.28
N HIS A 58 1.05 -11.66 3.12
CA HIS A 58 0.78 -11.72 4.54
C HIS A 58 1.98 -11.15 5.30
N TYR A 59 1.79 -10.00 5.91
CA TYR A 59 2.78 -9.41 6.80
C TYR A 59 2.41 -9.64 8.25
N THR A 60 3.39 -10.02 9.05
CA THR A 60 3.24 -10.13 10.50
C THR A 60 4.45 -9.52 11.19
N ARG A 61 4.18 -8.56 12.08
CA ARG A 61 5.24 -7.96 12.92
C ARG A 61 5.79 -9.01 13.89
N GLY A 62 7.12 -9.05 14.02
CA GLY A 62 7.83 -9.97 14.92
C GLY A 62 8.24 -11.27 14.26
N GLY A 63 9.05 -12.06 14.99
CA GLY A 63 9.68 -13.25 14.48
C GLY A 63 10.95 -12.98 13.66
N PRO A 64 11.48 -13.96 12.93
CA PRO A 64 12.64 -13.79 12.07
C PRO A 64 12.36 -12.81 10.93
N ALA A 65 13.31 -11.89 10.66
CA ALA A 65 13.19 -10.92 9.58
C ALA A 65 13.45 -11.61 8.23
N LYS A 66 12.37 -12.01 7.54
CA LYS A 66 12.47 -12.71 6.27
C LYS A 66 11.30 -12.45 5.33
N ILE A 67 11.55 -12.70 4.05
CA ILE A 67 10.56 -12.81 2.98
C ILE A 67 10.55 -14.26 2.52
N SER A 68 9.36 -14.85 2.41
CA SER A 68 9.14 -16.18 1.87
C SER A 68 8.15 -16.08 0.72
N ILE A 69 8.49 -16.60 -0.44
CA ILE A 69 7.65 -16.55 -1.65
C ILE A 69 7.40 -17.97 -2.12
N THR A 70 6.12 -18.29 -2.32
CA THR A 70 5.65 -19.58 -2.83
C THR A 70 4.92 -19.38 -4.15
N GLY A 71 5.27 -20.19 -5.15
CA GLY A 71 4.68 -20.13 -6.49
C GLY A 71 5.31 -21.13 -7.44
N SER A 72 4.97 -21.07 -8.72
CA SER A 72 5.65 -21.91 -9.72
C SER A 72 7.13 -21.52 -9.87
N ASP A 73 8.00 -22.50 -10.16
CA ASP A 73 9.42 -22.22 -10.38
C ASP A 73 9.62 -21.21 -11.51
N ALA A 74 8.81 -21.29 -12.56
CA ALA A 74 8.85 -20.35 -13.68
C ALA A 74 8.53 -18.91 -13.25
N MET A 75 7.64 -18.74 -12.27
CA MET A 75 7.32 -17.42 -11.71
C MET A 75 8.41 -16.93 -10.77
N LEU A 76 8.92 -17.81 -9.89
CA LEU A 76 9.98 -17.49 -8.94
C LEU A 76 11.27 -17.05 -9.66
N ASP A 77 11.61 -17.68 -10.76
CA ASP A 77 12.77 -17.31 -11.57
C ASP A 77 12.67 -15.88 -12.17
N GLN A 78 11.49 -15.33 -12.30
CA GLN A 78 11.24 -13.98 -12.78
C GLN A 78 11.21 -12.92 -11.67
N ILE A 79 11.06 -13.32 -10.41
CA ILE A 79 10.97 -12.39 -9.28
C ILE A 79 12.37 -11.96 -8.84
N ARG A 80 12.47 -10.70 -8.46
CA ARG A 80 13.67 -10.09 -7.86
C ARG A 80 13.26 -9.40 -6.56
N VAL A 81 14.04 -9.69 -5.52
CA VAL A 81 13.85 -9.15 -4.17
C VAL A 81 15.09 -8.37 -3.77
N GLY A 82 14.93 -7.18 -3.24
CA GLY A 82 16.01 -6.34 -2.75
C GLY A 82 15.52 -4.95 -2.38
N GLN A 83 16.20 -4.27 -1.48
CA GLN A 83 15.89 -2.89 -1.06
C GLN A 83 14.40 -2.71 -0.67
N GLY A 84 13.82 -3.70 0.03
CA GLY A 84 12.40 -3.69 0.37
C GLY A 84 11.44 -3.83 -0.82
N GLN A 85 11.93 -4.17 -2.02
CA GLN A 85 11.12 -4.28 -3.23
C GLN A 85 10.99 -5.74 -3.68
N ILE A 86 9.80 -6.12 -4.12
CA ILE A 86 9.50 -7.39 -4.76
C ILE A 86 8.90 -7.08 -6.13
N ARG A 87 9.64 -7.38 -7.19
CA ARG A 87 9.29 -7.03 -8.56
C ARG A 87 9.74 -8.07 -9.57
N PHE A 88 9.25 -7.96 -10.80
CA PHE A 88 9.76 -8.76 -11.91
C PHE A 88 11.17 -8.34 -12.32
N CYS A 89 11.93 -9.22 -12.95
CA CYS A 89 13.15 -8.86 -13.65
C CYS A 89 12.84 -7.91 -14.82
N ARG A 90 13.86 -7.14 -15.29
CA ARG A 90 13.70 -6.03 -16.25
C ARG A 90 12.96 -6.42 -17.54
N ASP A 91 13.28 -7.61 -18.08
CA ASP A 91 12.73 -8.09 -19.35
C ASP A 91 11.73 -9.24 -19.16
N CYS A 92 11.24 -9.42 -17.92
CA CYS A 92 10.29 -10.46 -17.59
C CYS A 92 8.86 -9.92 -17.67
N TRP A 93 8.02 -10.67 -18.34
CA TRP A 93 6.59 -10.42 -18.42
C TRP A 93 5.89 -11.52 -17.66
N GLY A 94 5.50 -11.23 -16.43
CA GLY A 94 4.72 -12.16 -15.63
C GLY A 94 3.52 -12.67 -16.41
N ARG A 95 3.35 -13.99 -16.50
CA ARG A 95 2.26 -14.63 -17.26
C ARG A 95 0.92 -14.59 -16.52
N GLY A 96 0.74 -13.65 -15.58
CA GLY A 96 -0.49 -13.55 -14.79
C GLY A 96 -0.61 -14.60 -13.69
N GLU A 97 0.43 -15.39 -13.45
CA GLU A 97 0.47 -16.30 -12.31
C GLU A 97 0.59 -15.51 -11.01
N HIS A 98 -0.05 -16.03 -9.97
CA HIS A 98 -0.10 -15.43 -8.66
C HIS A 98 0.89 -16.12 -7.72
N VAL A 99 1.50 -15.38 -6.81
CA VAL A 99 2.39 -15.92 -5.78
C VAL A 99 1.89 -15.56 -4.38
N ASP A 100 2.19 -16.42 -3.42
CA ASP A 100 1.95 -16.15 -2.00
C ASP A 100 3.25 -15.66 -1.35
N ILE A 101 3.17 -14.51 -0.69
CA ILE A 101 4.32 -13.87 -0.05
C ILE A 101 4.05 -13.73 1.43
N ILE A 102 4.97 -14.24 2.24
CA ILE A 102 4.96 -14.05 3.69
C ILE A 102 6.13 -13.17 4.05
N VAL A 103 5.86 -12.05 4.72
CA VAL A 103 6.86 -11.12 5.23
C VAL A 103 6.75 -11.05 6.74
N SER A 104 7.88 -11.17 7.44
CA SER A 104 7.90 -11.12 8.90
C SER A 104 9.11 -10.35 9.44
N GLY A 105 9.00 -9.89 10.68
CA GLY A 105 10.13 -9.49 11.51
C GLY A 105 10.27 -8.01 11.80
N VAL A 106 10.26 -7.14 10.78
CA VAL A 106 10.51 -5.70 10.94
C VAL A 106 9.24 -4.85 10.95
N PRO A 107 9.22 -3.70 11.62
CA PRO A 107 8.15 -2.73 11.43
C PRO A 107 8.20 -2.20 10.00
N LEU A 108 7.05 -2.13 9.32
CA LEU A 108 6.93 -1.52 8.00
C LEU A 108 6.28 -0.14 8.15
N HIS A 109 7.04 0.91 7.87
CA HIS A 109 6.55 2.29 7.84
C HIS A 109 6.02 2.71 6.47
N HIS A 110 6.51 2.07 5.41
CA HIS A 110 6.11 2.36 4.03
C HIS A 110 5.68 1.09 3.31
N VAL A 111 4.48 1.08 2.75
CA VAL A 111 3.99 -0.01 1.90
C VAL A 111 3.49 0.55 0.58
N SER A 112 3.96 0.00 -0.52
CA SER A 112 3.52 0.41 -1.86
C SER A 112 3.11 -0.79 -2.71
N LEU A 113 1.92 -0.70 -3.30
CA LEU A 113 1.38 -1.69 -4.23
C LEU A 113 1.27 -1.04 -5.61
N ALA A 114 1.86 -1.64 -6.63
CA ALA A 114 1.84 -1.12 -8.00
C ALA A 114 1.38 -2.20 -8.97
N GLY A 115 0.15 -2.10 -9.45
CA GLY A 115 -0.43 -3.07 -10.37
C GLY A 115 -1.93 -3.29 -10.15
N GLY A 116 -2.42 -4.50 -10.33
CA GLY A 116 -3.85 -4.76 -10.29
C GLY A 116 -4.27 -6.06 -9.60
N ALA A 117 -3.33 -6.84 -9.16
CA ALA A 117 -3.59 -8.18 -8.62
C ALA A 117 -2.91 -8.43 -7.26
N GLU A 118 -2.59 -7.37 -6.55
CA GLU A 118 -2.00 -7.45 -5.22
C GLU A 118 -3.09 -7.39 -4.14
N ASP A 119 -2.97 -8.27 -3.15
CA ASP A 119 -3.75 -8.24 -1.90
C ASP A 119 -2.77 -8.33 -0.73
N ILE A 120 -2.72 -7.30 0.11
CA ILE A 120 -1.84 -7.29 1.28
C ILE A 120 -2.63 -7.26 2.58
N GLN A 121 -2.25 -8.13 3.50
CA GLN A 121 -2.78 -8.20 4.86
C GLN A 121 -1.68 -7.84 5.85
N LEU A 122 -1.84 -6.70 6.53
CA LEU A 122 -0.91 -6.18 7.52
C LEU A 122 -1.43 -6.52 8.91
N GLY A 123 -0.98 -7.63 9.46
CA GLY A 123 -1.44 -8.13 10.76
C GLY A 123 -0.61 -7.62 11.94
N ARG A 124 -1.30 -7.38 13.07
CA ARG A 124 -0.70 -7.03 14.37
C ARG A 124 0.15 -5.76 14.34
N LEU A 125 -0.31 -4.74 13.65
CA LEU A 125 0.36 -3.45 13.66
C LEU A 125 0.31 -2.84 15.06
N ASP A 126 1.44 -2.30 15.50
CA ASP A 126 1.57 -1.47 16.69
C ASP A 126 2.71 -0.50 16.44
N GLN A 127 2.40 0.64 15.84
CA GLN A 127 3.39 1.59 15.34
C GLN A 127 2.86 3.01 15.27
N ASP A 128 3.80 3.96 15.27
CA ASP A 128 3.47 5.38 15.30
C ASP A 128 3.01 5.87 13.93
N ASP A 129 3.59 5.38 12.85
CA ASP A 129 3.25 5.80 11.50
C ASP A 129 3.20 4.64 10.49
N LEU A 130 2.29 4.77 9.55
CA LEU A 130 2.19 3.93 8.36
C LEU A 130 1.85 4.79 7.15
N ARG A 131 2.67 4.71 6.11
CA ARG A 131 2.35 5.24 4.79
C ARG A 131 2.01 4.09 3.85
N LEU A 132 0.79 4.11 3.30
CA LEU A 132 0.32 3.12 2.34
C LEU A 132 -0.02 3.79 1.01
N SER A 133 0.58 3.32 -0.07
CA SER A 133 0.34 3.81 -1.42
C SER A 133 -0.13 2.69 -2.33
N ILE A 134 -1.23 2.90 -3.05
CA ILE A 134 -1.76 1.95 -4.04
C ILE A 134 -1.86 2.66 -5.39
N ALA A 135 -1.12 2.16 -6.37
CA ALA A 135 -1.21 2.61 -7.76
C ALA A 135 -1.82 1.48 -8.61
N GLY A 136 -3.11 1.58 -8.93
CA GLY A 136 -3.85 0.54 -9.66
C GLY A 136 -5.10 0.06 -8.95
N SER A 137 -5.30 -1.25 -8.86
CA SER A 137 -6.53 -1.88 -8.30
C SER A 137 -6.24 -2.81 -7.12
N GLY A 138 -5.07 -2.72 -6.51
CA GLY A 138 -4.66 -3.53 -5.36
C GLY A 138 -5.57 -3.38 -4.16
N ARG A 139 -5.54 -4.36 -3.27
CA ARG A 139 -6.24 -4.35 -1.98
C ARG A 139 -5.25 -4.34 -0.84
N ALA A 140 -5.62 -3.64 0.22
CA ALA A 140 -4.89 -3.70 1.47
C ALA A 140 -5.85 -3.81 2.65
N SER A 141 -5.48 -4.62 3.63
CA SER A 141 -6.16 -4.69 4.91
C SER A 141 -5.15 -4.59 6.04
N ALA A 142 -5.57 -4.02 7.17
CA ALA A 142 -4.72 -3.93 8.34
C ALA A 142 -5.52 -4.08 9.63
N ASP A 143 -4.89 -4.68 10.63
CA ASP A 143 -5.37 -4.72 12.02
C ASP A 143 -4.31 -4.20 13.00
N GLY A 144 -4.74 -3.83 14.21
CA GLY A 144 -3.84 -3.36 15.26
C GLY A 144 -3.95 -1.87 15.56
N ARG A 145 -2.84 -1.20 15.89
CA ARG A 145 -2.77 0.22 16.24
C ARG A 145 -1.82 0.99 15.34
N ILE A 146 -2.26 2.15 14.89
CA ILE A 146 -1.49 3.10 14.09
C ILE A 146 -1.79 4.51 14.61
N ASP A 147 -0.77 5.27 15.02
CA ASP A 147 -1.02 6.63 15.48
C ASP A 147 -1.26 7.59 14.30
N ARG A 148 -0.48 7.48 13.24
CA ARG A 148 -0.66 8.26 12.00
C ARG A 148 -0.69 7.37 10.78
N LEU A 149 -1.77 7.42 10.04
CA LEU A 149 -1.93 6.79 8.74
C LEU A 149 -1.88 7.85 7.64
N GLU A 150 -0.99 7.68 6.67
CA GLU A 150 -1.01 8.40 5.41
C GLU A 150 -1.37 7.41 4.29
N LEU A 151 -2.51 7.61 3.65
CA LEU A 151 -3.04 6.72 2.63
C LEU A 151 -3.18 7.45 1.30
N SER A 152 -2.58 6.91 0.24
CA SER A 152 -2.70 7.42 -1.12
C SER A 152 -3.17 6.33 -2.06
N ILE A 153 -4.26 6.59 -2.78
CA ILE A 153 -4.78 5.69 -3.82
C ILE A 153 -4.86 6.42 -5.15
N ALA A 154 -4.15 5.91 -6.14
CA ALA A 154 -4.24 6.34 -7.53
C ALA A 154 -4.83 5.19 -8.35
N GLY A 155 -6.12 5.28 -8.69
CA GLY A 155 -6.83 4.23 -9.42
C GLY A 155 -8.10 3.75 -8.72
N SER A 156 -8.28 2.43 -8.63
CA SER A 156 -9.50 1.79 -8.09
C SER A 156 -9.22 0.88 -6.88
N GLY A 157 -8.11 1.09 -6.20
CA GLY A 157 -7.70 0.29 -5.06
C GLY A 157 -8.72 0.29 -3.91
N THR A 158 -8.66 -0.74 -3.09
CA THR A 158 -9.52 -0.88 -1.91
C THR A 158 -8.70 -1.05 -0.64
N VAL A 159 -8.99 -0.27 0.38
CA VAL A 159 -8.30 -0.34 1.67
C VAL A 159 -9.30 -0.59 2.80
N ARG A 160 -9.04 -1.60 3.62
CA ARG A 160 -9.83 -1.95 4.81
C ARG A 160 -8.95 -1.87 6.06
N MET A 161 -9.16 -0.83 6.83
CA MET A 161 -8.50 -0.59 8.12
C MET A 161 -9.53 -0.30 9.23
N ASP A 162 -10.72 -0.83 9.05
CA ASP A 162 -11.82 -0.68 10.00
C ASP A 162 -11.63 -1.52 11.27
N ASP A 163 -10.73 -2.51 11.23
CA ASP A 163 -10.30 -3.29 12.40
C ASP A 163 -8.99 -2.75 13.04
N ALA A 164 -8.37 -1.74 12.42
CA ALA A 164 -7.23 -1.03 12.98
C ALA A 164 -7.67 0.21 13.77
N LYS A 165 -7.06 0.44 14.93
CA LYS A 165 -7.23 1.69 15.70
C LYS A 165 -6.28 2.74 15.14
N VAL A 166 -6.81 3.68 14.38
CA VAL A 166 -6.05 4.80 13.79
C VAL A 166 -6.32 6.06 14.60
N GLN A 167 -5.30 6.78 15.06
CA GLN A 167 -5.55 8.06 15.75
C GLN A 167 -5.79 9.18 14.74
N ARG A 168 -4.89 9.35 13.79
CA ARG A 168 -4.97 10.38 12.73
C ARG A 168 -4.84 9.72 11.36
N ALA A 169 -5.72 10.10 10.44
CA ALA A 169 -5.72 9.61 9.08
C ALA A 169 -5.67 10.76 8.07
N ASP A 170 -4.67 10.74 7.20
CA ASP A 170 -4.55 11.61 6.03
C ASP A 170 -4.78 10.75 4.78
N ILE A 171 -5.91 10.97 4.08
CA ILE A 171 -6.37 10.11 3.01
C ILE A 171 -6.49 10.89 1.71
N HIS A 172 -5.78 10.43 0.69
CA HIS A 172 -5.78 10.99 -0.66
C HIS A 172 -6.24 9.94 -1.67
N ILE A 173 -7.32 10.21 -2.38
CA ILE A 173 -7.83 9.33 -3.45
C ILE A 173 -7.90 10.11 -4.76
N ALA A 174 -7.18 9.62 -5.76
CA ALA A 174 -7.29 10.08 -7.15
C ALA A 174 -7.85 8.92 -8.00
N GLY A 175 -9.16 8.95 -8.28
CA GLY A 175 -9.85 7.88 -9.01
C GLY A 175 -11.11 7.38 -8.34
N SER A 176 -11.30 6.06 -8.28
CA SER A 176 -12.52 5.41 -7.77
C SER A 176 -12.24 4.46 -6.59
N GLY A 177 -11.17 4.70 -5.86
CA GLY A 177 -10.77 3.87 -4.72
C GLY A 177 -11.78 3.88 -3.58
N ASN A 178 -11.80 2.81 -2.79
CA ASN A 178 -12.67 2.68 -1.63
C ASN A 178 -11.85 2.46 -0.35
N VAL A 179 -12.20 3.18 0.70
CA VAL A 179 -11.49 3.12 1.98
C VAL A 179 -12.46 2.90 3.12
N ALA A 180 -12.18 1.93 3.98
CA ALA A 180 -12.82 1.77 5.29
C ALA A 180 -11.78 2.01 6.39
N VAL A 181 -12.05 2.93 7.32
CA VAL A 181 -11.11 3.31 8.37
C VAL A 181 -11.85 3.77 9.63
N THR A 182 -11.20 3.66 10.79
CA THR A 182 -11.78 4.09 12.07
C THR A 182 -10.86 5.10 12.76
N PRO A 183 -10.82 6.37 12.30
CA PRO A 183 -10.00 7.41 12.93
C PRO A 183 -10.62 7.87 14.24
N THR A 184 -9.80 8.06 15.28
CA THR A 184 -10.28 8.39 16.63
C THR A 184 -10.07 9.85 17.02
N GLN A 185 -9.16 10.58 16.39
CA GLN A 185 -8.83 11.98 16.73
C GLN A 185 -9.03 12.93 15.55
N GLU A 186 -8.51 12.57 14.37
CA GLU A 186 -8.52 13.45 13.21
C GLU A 186 -8.57 12.65 11.90
N ALA A 187 -9.31 13.16 10.93
CA ALA A 187 -9.27 12.69 9.57
C ALA A 187 -9.23 13.87 8.60
N ASN A 188 -8.24 13.87 7.71
CA ASN A 188 -8.13 14.77 6.59
C ASN A 188 -8.33 13.95 5.31
N VAL A 189 -9.33 14.32 4.52
CA VAL A 189 -9.77 13.56 3.36
C VAL A 189 -9.73 14.43 2.12
N HIS A 190 -9.01 13.96 1.11
CA HIS A 190 -8.97 14.56 -0.22
C HIS A 190 -9.36 13.53 -1.27
N VAL A 191 -10.48 13.75 -1.96
CA VAL A 191 -10.96 12.88 -3.04
C VAL A 191 -11.05 13.67 -4.34
N ALA A 192 -10.36 13.19 -5.36
CA ALA A 192 -10.49 13.67 -6.74
C ALA A 192 -11.01 12.51 -7.60
N GLY A 193 -12.32 12.50 -7.88
CA GLY A 193 -12.98 11.43 -8.63
C GLY A 193 -14.25 10.89 -7.98
N SER A 194 -14.42 9.57 -8.01
CA SER A 194 -15.63 8.89 -7.50
C SER A 194 -15.33 7.97 -6.31
N GLY A 195 -14.20 8.17 -5.64
CA GLY A 195 -13.80 7.36 -4.49
C GLY A 195 -14.70 7.53 -3.29
N ASN A 196 -14.88 6.47 -2.50
CA ASN A 196 -15.73 6.48 -1.31
C ASN A 196 -14.94 6.11 -0.06
N ILE A 197 -15.22 6.86 1.01
CA ILE A 197 -14.62 6.61 2.32
C ILE A 197 -15.71 6.30 3.33
N GLN A 198 -15.55 5.20 4.03
CA GLN A 198 -16.41 4.74 5.10
C GLN A 198 -15.67 4.83 6.42
N MET A 199 -16.24 5.54 7.39
CA MET A 199 -15.67 5.66 8.73
C MET A 199 -16.64 5.02 9.73
N LYS A 200 -16.16 4.10 10.58
CA LYS A 200 -16.96 3.49 11.65
C LYS A 200 -17.14 4.40 12.86
N ALA A 201 -16.38 5.49 12.96
CA ALA A 201 -16.52 6.50 13.99
C ALA A 201 -16.35 7.90 13.40
N SER A 202 -17.00 8.89 14.00
CA SER A 202 -16.78 10.29 13.66
C SER A 202 -15.63 10.84 14.53
N PRO A 203 -14.47 11.16 13.94
CA PRO A 203 -13.41 11.78 14.71
C PRO A 203 -13.81 13.21 15.12
N PRO A 204 -13.29 13.74 16.24
CA PRO A 204 -13.56 15.12 16.67
C PRO A 204 -13.16 16.18 15.63
N ARG A 205 -12.18 15.89 14.78
CA ARG A 205 -11.78 16.75 13.67
C ARG A 205 -11.88 15.98 12.36
N LEU A 206 -12.79 16.43 11.50
CA LEU A 206 -12.96 15.89 10.16
C LEU A 206 -12.89 17.03 9.15
N ASN A 207 -11.83 17.03 8.35
CA ASN A 207 -11.68 17.93 7.21
C ASN A 207 -11.83 17.13 5.93
N GLN A 208 -12.72 17.57 5.04
CA GLN A 208 -12.94 16.88 3.77
C GLN A 208 -12.96 17.85 2.61
N HIS A 209 -12.26 17.48 1.56
CA HIS A 209 -12.24 18.18 0.28
C HIS A 209 -12.51 17.17 -0.84
N ILE A 210 -13.69 17.25 -1.46
CA ILE A 210 -14.13 16.30 -2.46
C ILE A 210 -14.36 17.06 -3.77
N THR A 211 -13.68 16.61 -4.82
CA THR A 211 -13.88 17.08 -6.20
C THR A 211 -14.31 15.89 -7.05
N GLY A 212 -15.59 15.87 -7.44
CA GLY A 212 -16.19 14.77 -8.19
C GLY A 212 -17.43 14.20 -7.53
N SER A 213 -17.69 12.92 -7.78
CA SER A 213 -18.91 12.21 -7.29
C SER A 213 -18.65 11.30 -6.09
N GLY A 214 -17.46 11.36 -5.54
CA GLY A 214 -17.08 10.58 -4.36
C GLY A 214 -17.75 11.09 -3.08
N GLY A 215 -17.59 10.36 -1.97
CA GLY A 215 -18.20 10.72 -0.71
C GLY A 215 -17.51 10.16 0.52
N VAL A 216 -17.79 10.81 1.65
CA VAL A 216 -17.45 10.31 2.98
C VAL A 216 -18.73 9.95 3.72
N ARG A 217 -18.81 8.73 4.24
CA ARG A 217 -19.92 8.25 5.05
C ARG A 217 -19.40 7.82 6.42
N VAL A 218 -19.97 8.40 7.46
CA VAL A 218 -19.75 7.95 8.83
C VAL A 218 -20.87 6.98 9.20
N ILE A 219 -20.50 5.77 9.63
CA ILE A 219 -21.41 4.73 10.12
C ILE A 219 -21.11 4.58 11.61
N SER A 220 -21.83 5.31 12.45
CA SER A 220 -21.79 5.06 13.90
C SER A 220 -22.70 3.88 14.23
N ASN A 221 -22.17 2.87 14.89
CA ASN A 221 -22.94 1.82 15.53
C ASN A 221 -23.50 2.33 16.85
#